data_5a41c6a3187b65129edee2a3fb124910
#
_entry.id   5a41c6a3187b65129edee2a3fb124910
#
_cell.length_a   1.000
_cell.length_b   1.000
_cell.length_c   1.000
_cell.angle_alpha   90.00
_cell.angle_beta   90.00
_cell.angle_gamma   90.00
#
_symmetry.space_group_name_H-M   'P 1'
#
loop_
_entity.id
_entity.type
_entity.pdbx_description
1 polymer ?
#
loop_
_entity_poly.entity_id
_entity_poly.type
_entity_poly.pdbx_seq_one_letter_code
_entity_poly.pdbx_strand_id
1 'polypeptide(L)'
;MSKRWFLMVILLMIALPSVLHAIMIGKIVDEVYLQTETVGKVLFSHSVHGTDCKMCHPKLFIKKSNGNQVSMKAIEEGKFCGACHNGEKAFSVSGNCLTCHDVGDILFKDKDAGDVTFPHSSHIEMFSCDECHPDLFKAERGANKATMEDMENGEFCGACHDGDTAFNVAEDCDSCHDM
;
A
#
# COMPACT_ATOMS: atom_id res chain seq x y z
N MET A 1 35.60 49.67 -22.97
CA MET A 1 34.40 49.05 -22.40
C MET A 1 33.77 50.04 -21.44
N SER A 2 32.51 50.47 -21.67
CA SER A 2 31.91 51.55 -20.91
C SER A 2 31.48 51.05 -19.53
N LYS A 3 31.57 51.91 -18.49
CA LYS A 3 31.11 51.62 -17.10
C LYS A 3 29.68 51.09 -17.05
N ARG A 4 28.84 51.38 -18.02
CA ARG A 4 27.46 50.89 -18.14
C ARG A 4 27.39 49.39 -18.43
N TRP A 5 28.35 48.83 -19.17
CA TRP A 5 28.42 47.42 -19.49
C TRP A 5 28.84 46.58 -18.28
N PHE A 6 29.73 47.13 -17.45
CA PHE A 6 30.20 46.46 -16.25
C PHE A 6 29.08 46.39 -15.18
N LEU A 7 28.25 47.46 -15.03
CA LEU A 7 27.07 47.46 -14.13
C LEU A 7 26.00 46.48 -14.62
N MET A 8 25.81 46.34 -15.92
CA MET A 8 24.80 45.41 -16.46
C MET A 8 25.22 43.95 -16.27
N VAL A 9 26.51 43.61 -16.39
CA VAL A 9 27.06 42.29 -16.16
C VAL A 9 27.00 41.91 -14.67
N ILE A 10 27.25 42.87 -13.75
CA ILE A 10 27.16 42.63 -12.30
C ILE A 10 25.71 42.43 -11.90
N LEU A 11 24.75 43.17 -12.47
CA LEU A 11 23.31 43.00 -12.19
C LEU A 11 22.82 41.62 -12.67
N LEU A 12 23.32 41.14 -13.81
CA LEU A 12 23.01 39.81 -14.36
C LEU A 12 23.57 38.69 -13.48
N MET A 13 24.77 38.87 -12.92
CA MET A 13 25.42 37.88 -12.05
C MET A 13 24.77 37.76 -10.68
N ILE A 14 24.12 38.82 -10.17
CA ILE A 14 23.42 38.80 -8.87
C ILE A 14 22.03 38.18 -9.02
N ALA A 15 21.38 38.31 -10.19
CA ALA A 15 20.05 37.74 -10.43
C ALA A 15 20.06 36.22 -10.67
N LEU A 16 21.17 35.66 -11.23
CA LEU A 16 21.27 34.24 -11.53
C LEU A 16 21.16 33.31 -10.31
N PRO A 17 21.79 33.56 -9.16
CA PRO A 17 21.66 32.67 -8.01
C PRO A 17 20.25 32.69 -7.41
N SER A 18 19.53 33.80 -7.53
CA SER A 18 18.14 33.90 -7.00
C SER A 18 17.16 33.07 -7.83
N VAL A 19 17.32 33.02 -9.13
CA VAL A 19 16.48 32.20 -10.03
C VAL A 19 16.81 30.70 -9.88
N LEU A 20 18.10 30.36 -9.73
CA LEU A 20 18.49 28.98 -9.46
C LEU A 20 18.01 28.48 -8.10
N HIS A 21 17.99 29.35 -7.07
CA HIS A 21 17.44 28.99 -5.76
C HIS A 21 15.93 28.77 -5.82
N ALA A 22 15.19 29.54 -6.60
CA ALA A 22 13.75 29.36 -6.78
C ALA A 22 13.40 28.03 -7.50
N ILE A 23 14.27 27.53 -8.36
CA ILE A 23 14.07 26.26 -9.07
C ILE A 23 14.37 25.05 -8.17
N MET A 24 15.16 25.21 -7.11
CA MET A 24 15.49 24.15 -6.15
C MET A 24 14.49 24.06 -4.98
N ILE A 25 13.60 25.04 -4.82
CA ILE A 25 12.57 25.02 -3.78
C ILE A 25 11.31 24.39 -4.35
N GLY A 26 11.21 23.10 -4.24
CA GLY A 26 9.91 22.46 -4.20
C GLY A 26 9.53 21.52 -5.32
N LYS A 27 10.29 20.49 -5.56
CA LYS A 27 9.65 19.26 -6.02
C LYS A 27 9.02 18.61 -4.78
N ILE A 28 7.80 19.05 -4.43
CA ILE A 28 6.95 18.25 -3.54
C ILE A 28 6.82 16.91 -4.25
N VAL A 29 7.31 15.86 -3.64
CA VAL A 29 7.04 14.50 -4.13
C VAL A 29 5.56 14.31 -3.89
N ASP A 30 4.75 14.37 -4.94
CA ASP A 30 3.30 14.29 -4.83
C ASP A 30 2.90 12.93 -4.27
N GLU A 31 3.47 11.87 -4.79
CA GLU A 31 3.18 10.50 -4.40
C GLU A 31 4.30 9.89 -3.57
N VAL A 32 3.94 9.27 -2.47
CA VAL A 32 4.84 8.53 -1.59
C VAL A 32 4.33 7.11 -1.42
N TYR A 33 5.16 6.14 -1.78
CA TYR A 33 4.89 4.75 -1.50
C TYR A 33 5.39 4.40 -0.09
N LEU A 34 4.45 4.04 0.76
CA LEU A 34 4.74 3.52 2.07
C LEU A 34 4.86 2.00 1.96
N GLN A 35 6.02 1.48 2.35
CA GLN A 35 6.22 0.03 2.41
C GLN A 35 5.56 -0.49 3.67
N THR A 36 4.76 -1.54 3.52
CA THR A 36 4.21 -2.29 4.64
C THR A 36 4.98 -3.60 4.78
N GLU A 37 5.03 -4.14 5.98
CA GLU A 37 5.69 -5.43 6.21
C GLU A 37 4.83 -6.60 5.71
N THR A 38 3.52 -6.45 5.74
CA THR A 38 2.58 -7.56 5.59
C THR A 38 1.56 -7.38 4.47
N VAL A 39 0.95 -6.22 4.32
CA VAL A 39 -0.25 -6.03 3.49
C VAL A 39 -0.01 -4.99 2.41
N GLY A 40 0.45 -5.40 1.22
CA GLY A 40 0.56 -4.56 0.04
C GLY A 40 1.23 -3.19 0.25
N LYS A 41 1.40 -2.43 -0.79
CA LYS A 41 1.93 -1.06 -0.72
C LYS A 41 0.79 -0.08 -0.44
N VAL A 42 1.10 1.00 0.28
CA VAL A 42 0.19 2.13 0.44
C VAL A 42 0.69 3.30 -0.39
N LEU A 43 -0.12 3.78 -1.31
CA LEU A 43 0.15 5.01 -2.06
C LEU A 43 -0.46 6.20 -1.34
N PHE A 44 0.37 7.12 -0.88
CA PHE A 44 -0.06 8.39 -0.31
C PHE A 44 0.15 9.51 -1.30
N SER A 45 -0.90 10.27 -1.62
CA SER A 45 -0.83 11.44 -2.48
C SER A 45 -0.97 12.73 -1.68
N HIS A 46 0.03 13.60 -1.76
CA HIS A 46 -0.02 14.93 -1.14
C HIS A 46 -1.05 15.85 -1.79
N SER A 47 -1.26 15.74 -3.10
CA SER A 47 -2.23 16.58 -3.82
C SER A 47 -3.67 16.35 -3.35
N VAL A 48 -4.01 15.10 -2.99
CA VAL A 48 -5.33 14.76 -2.44
C VAL A 48 -5.51 15.28 -1.01
N HIS A 49 -4.43 15.34 -0.23
CA HIS A 49 -4.48 15.73 1.20
C HIS A 49 -4.28 17.22 1.44
N GLY A 50 -3.94 17.98 0.39
CA GLY A 50 -3.75 19.44 0.46
C GLY A 50 -2.30 19.85 0.64
N THR A 51 -2.07 21.16 0.57
CA THR A 51 -0.74 21.78 0.46
C THR A 51 -0.21 22.39 1.76
N ASP A 52 -0.98 22.42 2.83
CA ASP A 52 -0.49 22.91 4.12
C ASP A 52 0.35 21.85 4.83
N CYS A 53 1.65 21.92 4.57
CA CYS A 53 2.62 20.98 5.15
C CYS A 53 2.57 20.91 6.69
N LYS A 54 2.18 21.98 7.36
CA LYS A 54 2.21 22.08 8.83
C LYS A 54 1.05 21.32 9.48
N MET A 55 0.02 20.98 8.75
CA MET A 55 -1.07 20.15 9.27
C MET A 55 -0.57 18.75 9.65
N CYS A 56 0.38 18.23 8.88
CA CYS A 56 0.91 16.87 9.05
C CYS A 56 2.35 16.86 9.58
N HIS A 57 3.21 17.82 9.17
CA HIS A 57 4.62 17.84 9.46
C HIS A 57 5.04 18.91 10.46
N PRO A 58 5.91 18.61 11.43
CA PRO A 58 6.42 17.27 11.81
C PRO A 58 5.50 16.55 12.79
N LYS A 59 4.33 17.09 13.09
CA LYS A 59 3.48 16.70 14.22
C LYS A 59 2.93 15.27 14.10
N LEU A 60 2.41 14.91 12.92
CA LEU A 60 1.91 13.56 12.64
C LEU A 60 2.97 12.71 11.93
N PHE A 61 3.69 13.31 11.00
CA PHE A 61 4.71 12.64 10.21
C PHE A 61 5.97 13.47 10.12
N ILE A 62 7.12 12.86 10.32
CA ILE A 62 8.41 13.52 10.04
C ILE A 62 8.65 13.56 8.53
N LYS A 63 9.32 14.63 8.05
CA LYS A 63 9.66 14.81 6.62
C LYS A 63 10.87 13.94 6.23
N LYS A 64 10.72 12.63 6.35
CA LYS A 64 11.77 11.68 5.99
C LYS A 64 11.11 10.40 5.49
N SER A 65 11.51 9.95 4.30
CA SER A 65 11.06 8.68 3.76
C SER A 65 11.40 7.55 4.73
N ASN A 66 10.44 6.66 4.99
CA ASN A 66 10.55 5.56 5.96
C ASN A 66 11.00 5.98 7.38
N GLY A 67 10.81 7.25 7.73
CA GLY A 67 11.20 7.77 9.05
C GLY A 67 10.13 7.60 10.12
N ASN A 68 8.92 7.24 9.74
CA ASN A 68 7.81 7.01 10.64
C ASN A 68 7.55 5.50 10.73
N GLN A 69 7.49 4.97 11.95
CA GLN A 69 7.04 3.60 12.18
C GLN A 69 5.53 3.63 12.40
N VAL A 70 4.79 3.32 11.35
CA VAL A 70 3.32 3.37 11.35
C VAL A 70 2.80 1.93 11.39
N SER A 71 1.95 1.63 12.37
CA SER A 71 1.24 0.35 12.46
C SER A 71 -0.26 0.57 12.39
N MET A 72 -1.02 -0.42 11.93
CA MET A 72 -2.49 -0.36 11.93
C MET A 72 -3.04 -0.08 13.31
N LYS A 73 -2.52 -0.74 14.33
CA LYS A 73 -2.90 -0.49 15.73
C LYS A 73 -2.74 0.98 16.12
N ALA A 74 -1.63 1.63 15.75
CA ALA A 74 -1.44 3.04 16.04
C ALA A 74 -2.40 3.94 15.26
N ILE A 75 -2.75 3.56 14.03
CA ILE A 75 -3.74 4.27 13.22
C ILE A 75 -5.13 4.14 13.84
N GLU A 76 -5.54 2.97 14.26
CA GLU A 76 -6.82 2.70 14.94
C GLU A 76 -6.91 3.43 16.30
N GLU A 77 -5.79 3.63 16.97
CA GLU A 77 -5.67 4.48 18.17
C GLU A 77 -5.75 5.99 17.89
N GLY A 78 -6.01 6.40 16.65
CA GLY A 78 -6.12 7.80 16.25
C GLY A 78 -4.80 8.52 16.01
N LYS A 79 -3.70 7.79 15.81
CA LYS A 79 -2.41 8.36 15.44
C LYS A 79 -2.22 8.35 13.91
N PHE A 80 -1.25 9.10 13.40
CA PHE A 80 -0.90 9.15 11.99
C PHE A 80 -2.12 9.41 11.09
N CYS A 81 -2.42 8.52 10.15
CA CYS A 81 -3.58 8.60 9.27
C CYS A 81 -4.89 8.62 10.06
N GLY A 82 -4.97 7.87 11.16
CA GLY A 82 -6.15 7.79 12.04
C GLY A 82 -6.52 9.10 12.73
N ALA A 83 -5.60 10.08 12.79
CA ALA A 83 -5.91 11.41 13.33
C ALA A 83 -6.99 12.14 12.51
N CYS A 84 -7.18 11.75 11.26
CA CYS A 84 -8.21 12.27 10.37
C CYS A 84 -9.13 11.17 9.83
N HIS A 85 -8.59 9.99 9.49
CA HIS A 85 -9.36 8.85 8.98
C HIS A 85 -10.01 8.06 10.14
N ASN A 86 -10.94 8.69 10.82
CA ASN A 86 -11.61 8.21 12.03
C ASN A 86 -13.14 8.04 11.86
N GLY A 87 -13.65 8.18 10.63
CA GLY A 87 -15.08 8.11 10.35
C GLY A 87 -15.86 9.42 10.55
N GLU A 88 -15.23 10.45 11.10
CA GLU A 88 -15.84 11.77 11.30
C GLU A 88 -15.26 12.82 10.34
N LYS A 89 -13.93 12.96 10.31
CA LYS A 89 -13.24 13.92 9.45
C LYS A 89 -13.02 13.40 8.03
N ALA A 90 -12.73 12.12 7.92
CA ALA A 90 -12.59 11.38 6.68
C ALA A 90 -13.11 9.97 6.90
N PHE A 91 -13.13 9.14 5.84
CA PHE A 91 -13.56 7.74 5.96
C PHE A 91 -12.76 7.02 7.05
N SER A 92 -13.40 6.05 7.72
CA SER A 92 -12.74 5.24 8.74
C SER A 92 -11.69 4.31 8.13
N VAL A 93 -10.59 4.11 8.82
CA VAL A 93 -9.60 3.09 8.45
C VAL A 93 -10.15 1.67 8.58
N SER A 94 -11.13 1.46 9.47
CA SER A 94 -11.79 0.17 9.63
C SER A 94 -12.74 -0.11 8.48
N GLY A 95 -12.57 -1.26 7.81
CA GLY A 95 -13.44 -1.70 6.71
C GLY A 95 -13.14 -1.07 5.34
N ASN A 96 -12.17 -0.16 5.22
CA ASN A 96 -11.80 0.49 3.96
C ASN A 96 -10.35 0.16 3.53
N CYS A 97 -9.97 -1.09 3.66
CA CYS A 97 -8.59 -1.56 3.49
C CYS A 97 -8.01 -1.22 2.11
N LEU A 98 -8.76 -1.48 1.05
CA LEU A 98 -8.33 -1.27 -0.34
C LEU A 98 -8.23 0.19 -0.75
N THR A 99 -8.78 1.11 0.03
CA THR A 99 -8.60 2.55 -0.23
C THR A 99 -7.15 2.98 -0.01
N CYS A 100 -6.43 2.24 0.83
CA CYS A 100 -5.04 2.51 1.16
C CYS A 100 -4.10 1.41 0.65
N HIS A 101 -4.48 0.15 0.80
CA HIS A 101 -3.62 -0.99 0.47
C HIS A 101 -3.87 -1.49 -0.95
N ASP A 102 -2.79 -1.59 -1.72
CA ASP A 102 -2.79 -2.28 -3.01
C ASP A 102 -2.42 -3.75 -2.77
N VAL A 103 -3.44 -4.60 -2.74
CA VAL A 103 -3.30 -6.05 -2.58
C VAL A 103 -3.36 -6.70 -3.97
N GLY A 104 -2.21 -7.05 -4.49
CA GLY A 104 -2.10 -7.78 -5.76
C GLY A 104 -2.31 -9.27 -5.59
N ASP A 105 -2.16 -9.99 -6.71
CA ASP A 105 -2.19 -11.44 -6.73
C ASP A 105 -1.03 -12.05 -5.96
N ILE A 106 -1.25 -13.21 -5.37
CA ILE A 106 -0.22 -13.97 -4.67
C ILE A 106 0.17 -15.17 -5.52
N LEU A 107 1.46 -15.26 -5.83
CA LEU A 107 2.04 -16.41 -6.50
C LEU A 107 2.64 -17.35 -5.47
N PHE A 108 2.09 -18.56 -5.40
CA PHE A 108 2.63 -19.67 -4.67
C PHE A 108 3.46 -20.55 -5.62
N LYS A 109 4.73 -20.71 -5.29
CA LYS A 109 5.64 -21.54 -6.08
C LYS A 109 5.53 -23.00 -5.65
N ASP A 110 5.16 -23.87 -6.57
CA ASP A 110 5.17 -25.31 -6.40
C ASP A 110 5.93 -25.95 -7.56
N LYS A 111 6.89 -26.81 -7.23
CA LYS A 111 7.78 -27.45 -8.21
C LYS A 111 7.22 -28.74 -8.78
N ASP A 112 6.31 -29.36 -8.06
CA ASP A 112 5.83 -30.71 -8.35
C ASP A 112 4.49 -30.67 -9.10
N ALA A 113 3.58 -29.76 -8.70
CA ALA A 113 2.25 -29.65 -9.28
C ALA A 113 2.02 -28.37 -10.11
N GLY A 114 3.04 -27.52 -10.27
CA GLY A 114 2.92 -26.24 -10.96
C GLY A 114 2.54 -25.07 -10.03
N ASP A 115 2.89 -23.88 -10.45
CA ASP A 115 2.65 -22.66 -9.66
C ASP A 115 1.15 -22.37 -9.48
N VAL A 116 0.77 -21.78 -8.35
CA VAL A 116 -0.61 -21.36 -8.08
C VAL A 116 -0.66 -19.84 -7.94
N THR A 117 -1.51 -19.20 -8.73
CA THR A 117 -1.80 -17.76 -8.59
C THR A 117 -3.13 -17.58 -7.89
N PHE A 118 -3.12 -16.95 -6.71
CA PHE A 118 -4.32 -16.54 -6.00
C PHE A 118 -4.68 -15.09 -6.37
N PRO A 119 -5.77 -14.86 -7.12
CA PRO A 119 -6.21 -13.52 -7.48
C PRO A 119 -7.08 -12.94 -6.36
N HIS A 120 -6.55 -12.00 -5.58
CA HIS A 120 -7.37 -11.27 -4.60
C HIS A 120 -8.58 -10.59 -5.25
N SER A 121 -8.41 -10.03 -6.46
CA SER A 121 -9.46 -9.30 -7.17
C SER A 121 -10.77 -10.09 -7.29
N SER A 122 -10.69 -11.36 -7.67
CA SER A 122 -11.88 -12.22 -7.85
C SER A 122 -12.59 -12.54 -6.53
N HIS A 123 -11.82 -12.66 -5.43
CA HIS A 123 -12.39 -13.02 -4.13
C HIS A 123 -12.99 -11.82 -3.40
N ILE A 124 -12.35 -10.64 -3.49
CA ILE A 124 -12.84 -9.42 -2.84
C ILE A 124 -14.07 -8.79 -3.50
N GLU A 125 -14.44 -9.24 -4.70
CA GLU A 125 -15.73 -8.91 -5.31
C GLU A 125 -16.91 -9.57 -4.58
N MET A 126 -16.65 -10.69 -3.90
CA MET A 126 -17.69 -11.53 -3.27
C MET A 126 -17.60 -11.49 -1.74
N PHE A 127 -16.40 -11.32 -1.18
CA PHE A 127 -16.12 -11.47 0.24
C PHE A 127 -15.40 -10.24 0.80
N SER A 128 -15.67 -9.93 2.06
CA SER A 128 -14.92 -8.92 2.81
C SER A 128 -13.60 -9.47 3.35
N CYS A 129 -12.66 -8.58 3.69
CA CYS A 129 -11.33 -8.99 4.13
C CYS A 129 -11.35 -9.85 5.39
N ASP A 130 -12.26 -9.56 6.31
CA ASP A 130 -12.40 -10.22 7.59
C ASP A 130 -13.04 -11.62 7.52
N GLU A 131 -13.63 -11.98 6.39
CA GLU A 131 -14.09 -13.36 6.13
C GLU A 131 -12.93 -14.35 5.93
N CYS A 132 -11.78 -13.83 5.50
CA CYS A 132 -10.58 -14.63 5.30
C CYS A 132 -9.49 -14.33 6.33
N HIS A 133 -9.37 -13.07 6.79
CA HIS A 133 -8.28 -12.60 7.64
C HIS A 133 -8.79 -12.17 9.03
N PRO A 134 -8.10 -12.53 10.11
CA PRO A 134 -6.88 -13.35 10.19
C PRO A 134 -7.12 -14.85 10.35
N ASP A 135 -8.38 -15.28 10.48
CA ASP A 135 -8.75 -16.60 11.01
C ASP A 135 -8.43 -17.72 10.02
N LEU A 136 -8.86 -17.58 8.76
CA LEU A 136 -8.57 -18.56 7.71
C LEU A 136 -7.15 -18.39 7.15
N PHE A 137 -6.75 -17.14 6.92
CA PHE A 137 -5.40 -16.79 6.46
C PHE A 137 -4.85 -15.62 7.24
N LYS A 138 -3.62 -15.72 7.71
CA LYS A 138 -2.89 -14.57 8.22
C LYS A 138 -2.57 -13.61 7.07
N ALA A 139 -2.81 -12.33 7.27
CA ALA A 139 -2.53 -11.27 6.30
C ALA A 139 -1.01 -10.96 6.20
N GLU A 140 -0.20 -12.00 6.14
CA GLU A 140 1.26 -11.89 6.10
C GLU A 140 1.79 -12.89 5.07
N ARG A 141 2.59 -12.39 4.13
CA ARG A 141 3.18 -13.22 3.08
C ARG A 141 4.10 -14.29 3.67
N GLY A 142 3.82 -15.55 3.35
CA GLY A 142 4.59 -16.72 3.81
C GLY A 142 4.31 -17.18 5.25
N ALA A 143 3.36 -16.56 5.95
CA ALA A 143 2.95 -16.97 7.29
C ALA A 143 2.01 -18.21 7.28
N ASN A 144 1.33 -18.42 6.16
CA ASN A 144 0.42 -19.54 5.97
C ASN A 144 1.19 -20.72 5.34
N LYS A 145 1.03 -21.90 5.91
CA LYS A 145 1.71 -23.13 5.50
C LYS A 145 0.68 -24.18 5.09
N ALA A 146 -0.20 -23.80 4.18
CA ALA A 146 -1.24 -24.67 3.68
C ALA A 146 -0.65 -25.83 2.84
N THR A 147 -1.14 -27.03 3.05
CA THR A 147 -0.87 -28.21 2.24
C THR A 147 -2.15 -28.67 1.54
N MET A 148 -2.04 -29.52 0.52
CA MET A 148 -3.23 -30.11 -0.12
C MET A 148 -4.04 -30.93 0.88
N GLU A 149 -3.38 -31.68 1.78
CA GLU A 149 -4.05 -32.45 2.84
C GLU A 149 -4.89 -31.54 3.75
N ASP A 150 -4.38 -30.36 4.13
CA ASP A 150 -5.14 -29.39 4.94
C ASP A 150 -6.37 -28.88 4.17
N MET A 151 -6.21 -28.60 2.87
CA MET A 151 -7.30 -28.11 2.02
C MET A 151 -8.36 -29.19 1.79
N GLU A 152 -7.97 -30.43 1.55
CA GLU A 152 -8.89 -31.59 1.45
C GLU A 152 -9.65 -31.83 2.76
N ASN A 153 -9.09 -31.45 3.89
CA ASN A 153 -9.74 -31.49 5.20
C ASN A 153 -10.62 -30.25 5.51
N GLY A 154 -10.79 -29.34 4.53
CA GLY A 154 -11.65 -28.17 4.68
C GLY A 154 -10.98 -26.97 5.34
N GLU A 155 -9.64 -26.93 5.37
CA GLU A 155 -8.89 -25.77 5.85
C GLU A 155 -8.41 -24.89 4.67
N PHE A 156 -8.02 -23.66 4.96
CA PHE A 156 -7.52 -22.71 3.96
C PHE A 156 -8.46 -22.56 2.74
N CYS A 157 -7.96 -22.81 1.54
CA CYS A 157 -8.76 -22.72 0.31
C CYS A 157 -9.92 -23.73 0.32
N GLY A 158 -9.70 -24.90 0.93
CA GLY A 158 -10.71 -25.95 1.06
C GLY A 158 -11.93 -25.58 1.92
N ALA A 159 -11.84 -24.52 2.71
CA ALA A 159 -12.98 -24.04 3.50
C ALA A 159 -14.13 -23.53 2.63
N CYS A 160 -13.86 -23.17 1.38
CA CYS A 160 -14.87 -22.73 0.41
C CYS A 160 -14.79 -23.51 -0.90
N HIS A 161 -13.61 -24.00 -1.26
CA HIS A 161 -13.42 -24.85 -2.44
C HIS A 161 -13.69 -26.33 -2.10
N ASP A 162 -14.92 -26.60 -1.72
CA ASP A 162 -15.43 -27.88 -1.19
C ASP A 162 -16.32 -28.65 -2.18
N GLY A 163 -16.59 -28.06 -3.37
CA GLY A 163 -17.48 -28.62 -4.39
C GLY A 163 -18.93 -28.16 -4.27
N ASP A 164 -19.30 -27.49 -3.17
CA ASP A 164 -20.63 -26.89 -2.97
C ASP A 164 -20.59 -25.36 -3.09
N THR A 165 -19.65 -24.71 -2.40
CA THR A 165 -19.47 -23.25 -2.41
C THR A 165 -18.70 -22.78 -3.65
N ALA A 166 -17.63 -23.49 -4.00
CA ALA A 166 -16.81 -23.29 -5.20
C ALA A 166 -16.35 -24.65 -5.73
N PHE A 167 -15.54 -24.65 -6.81
CA PHE A 167 -14.97 -25.89 -7.33
C PHE A 167 -14.15 -26.64 -6.27
N ASN A 168 -14.05 -27.97 -6.42
CA ASN A 168 -13.46 -28.82 -5.40
C ASN A 168 -11.92 -28.89 -5.52
N VAL A 169 -11.19 -28.63 -4.44
CA VAL A 169 -9.72 -28.71 -4.39
C VAL A 169 -9.19 -30.12 -4.70
N ALA A 170 -9.96 -31.19 -4.46
CA ALA A 170 -9.53 -32.57 -4.69
C ALA A 170 -9.76 -33.04 -6.13
N GLU A 171 -10.58 -32.34 -6.93
CA GLU A 171 -11.02 -32.80 -8.26
C GLU A 171 -10.58 -31.87 -9.38
N ASP A 172 -10.43 -30.57 -9.10
CA ASP A 172 -10.23 -29.53 -10.10
C ASP A 172 -8.80 -28.94 -10.05
N CYS A 173 -7.79 -29.80 -10.15
CA CYS A 173 -6.37 -29.43 -10.01
C CYS A 173 -5.94 -28.28 -10.93
N ASP A 174 -6.37 -28.33 -12.20
CA ASP A 174 -6.05 -27.32 -13.24
C ASP A 174 -6.66 -25.94 -12.96
N SER A 175 -7.62 -25.84 -12.03
CA SER A 175 -8.23 -24.57 -11.64
C SER A 175 -7.31 -23.71 -10.77
N CYS A 176 -6.31 -24.35 -10.15
CA CYS A 176 -5.34 -23.68 -9.29
C CYS A 176 -3.91 -23.83 -9.83
N HIS A 177 -3.52 -25.03 -10.23
CA HIS A 177 -2.15 -25.34 -10.66
C HIS A 177 -1.93 -25.07 -12.14
N ASP A 178 -0.88 -24.32 -12.46
CA ASP A 178 -0.41 -24.06 -13.82
C ASP A 178 0.49 -25.24 -14.27
N MET A 179 -0.17 -26.27 -14.80
CA MET A 179 0.45 -27.54 -15.21
C MET A 179 0.88 -27.53 -16.68
#